data_79c70f50a97744fda650a0ced6a4d42c
#
_entry.id   79c70f50a97744fda650a0ced6a4d42c
#
_cell.length_a   1.000
_cell.length_b   1.000
_cell.length_c   1.000
_cell.angle_alpha   90.00
_cell.angle_beta   90.00
_cell.angle_gamma   90.00
#
_symmetry.space_group_name_H-M   'P 1'
#
loop_
_entity.id
_entity.type
_entity.pdbx_description
1 polymer ?
#
loop_
_entity_poly.entity_id
_entity_poly.type
_entity_poly.pdbx_seq_one_letter_code
_entity_poly.pdbx_strand_id
1 'polypeptide(L)'
;MKKKTIVAVLAALVIGGAMLSGCGSSDTSVDKEIVNNKDDKKKEEPKEVTIEEQVLMDANGIKITAKGLEDGLFGTDLKLLIENNTDTNLTVQANASSVNGFMVDTLMSEDVAAGKKSNTTLTFSTTGLKDGNITTIANMEFIFHIFNTDTWDAYYDSEMILVETSAAEGYVQSFDDSGTEFYNADGIRIIGKGLSSEDSFFGPGLIVYIENDTDQNITVQARDTSVNGFMIDANMSQDVVAGKKALTAVTFFSTSLEENEIENIESVETSFHIFNMDTWDNITDTEAIVIDFAE
;
A
#
# COMPACT_ATOMS: atom_id res chain seq x y z
N MET A 1 -5.68 41.41 30.95
CA MET A 1 -6.77 42.26 30.34
C MET A 1 -6.73 42.08 28.83
N LYS A 2 -7.92 41.91 28.23
CA LYS A 2 -8.36 41.85 26.84
C LYS A 2 -8.38 40.44 26.19
N LYS A 3 -9.56 39.82 26.33
CA LYS A 3 -10.12 38.78 25.51
C LYS A 3 -10.42 39.34 24.09
N LYS A 4 -10.05 38.62 23.04
CA LYS A 4 -10.57 38.86 21.68
C LYS A 4 -11.40 37.66 21.26
N THR A 5 -12.69 37.87 21.19
CA THR A 5 -13.72 37.01 20.64
C THR A 5 -13.62 37.07 19.12
N ILE A 6 -13.55 35.95 18.45
CA ILE A 6 -13.70 35.85 16.98
C ILE A 6 -15.05 35.20 16.71
N VAL A 7 -15.87 35.97 16.00
CA VAL A 7 -17.23 35.63 15.58
C VAL A 7 -17.14 34.78 14.30
N ALA A 8 -17.79 33.62 14.31
CA ALA A 8 -17.99 32.80 13.13
C ALA A 8 -19.17 33.36 12.31
N VAL A 9 -18.95 33.60 11.02
CA VAL A 9 -19.99 33.96 10.07
C VAL A 9 -20.39 32.72 9.30
N LEU A 10 -21.60 32.23 9.53
CA LEU A 10 -22.28 31.26 8.70
C LEU A 10 -22.89 31.97 7.49
N ALA A 11 -22.52 31.59 6.28
CA ALA A 11 -23.21 31.99 5.05
C ALA A 11 -24.02 30.81 4.51
N ALA A 12 -25.34 30.88 4.66
CA ALA A 12 -26.30 29.99 4.02
C ALA A 12 -26.63 30.53 2.64
N LEU A 13 -26.45 29.74 1.60
CA LEU A 13 -26.92 30.04 0.24
C LEU A 13 -28.14 29.19 -0.07
N VAL A 14 -29.30 29.83 -0.10
CA VAL A 14 -30.58 29.29 -0.61
C VAL A 14 -30.64 29.64 -2.06
N ILE A 15 -30.78 28.68 -2.97
CA ILE A 15 -31.15 28.92 -4.36
C ILE A 15 -32.54 28.31 -4.60
N GLY A 16 -33.48 29.17 -4.80
CA GLY A 16 -34.89 28.84 -5.05
C GLY A 16 -35.13 28.41 -6.49
N GLY A 17 -36.15 27.58 -6.64
CA GLY A 17 -36.58 27.02 -7.89
C GLY A 17 -37.38 28.02 -8.75
N ALA A 18 -37.42 27.76 -10.06
CA ALA A 18 -38.41 28.31 -10.98
C ALA A 18 -39.04 27.18 -11.78
N MET A 19 -40.35 27.00 -11.58
CA MET A 19 -41.22 26.20 -12.44
C MET A 19 -41.58 27.03 -13.70
N LEU A 20 -41.59 26.38 -14.84
CA LEU A 20 -42.35 26.86 -16.02
C LEU A 20 -43.18 25.68 -16.55
N SER A 21 -44.47 25.86 -16.43
CA SER A 21 -45.53 25.07 -17.05
C SER A 21 -45.72 25.44 -18.51
N GLY A 22 -45.86 24.44 -19.36
CA GLY A 22 -46.31 24.60 -20.74
C GLY A 22 -47.24 23.49 -21.13
N CYS A 23 -48.49 23.84 -21.35
CA CYS A 23 -49.63 23.00 -21.68
C CYS A 23 -49.69 22.75 -23.21
N GLY A 24 -50.17 21.60 -23.66
CA GLY A 24 -50.52 21.34 -25.07
C GLY A 24 -50.96 19.89 -25.31
N SER A 25 -52.20 19.71 -25.52
CA SER A 25 -53.04 18.52 -25.68
C SER A 25 -52.83 17.69 -26.96
N SER A 26 -53.05 16.42 -26.99
CA SER A 26 -54.22 15.60 -27.35
C SER A 26 -53.90 14.19 -27.85
N ASP A 27 -54.64 13.23 -27.25
CA ASP A 27 -55.15 11.94 -27.77
C ASP A 27 -54.29 10.94 -28.56
N THR A 28 -54.16 9.74 -28.05
CA THR A 28 -55.01 8.54 -28.25
C THR A 28 -54.44 7.30 -27.61
N SER A 29 -55.31 6.57 -26.97
CA SER A 29 -55.18 5.27 -26.29
C SER A 29 -54.44 4.17 -27.05
N VAL A 30 -53.59 3.36 -26.33
CA VAL A 30 -53.63 1.90 -26.35
C VAL A 30 -53.02 1.38 -25.03
N ASP A 31 -53.79 0.66 -24.25
CA ASP A 31 -53.38 -0.12 -23.10
C ASP A 31 -52.33 -1.17 -23.47
N LYS A 32 -51.19 -1.14 -22.81
CA LYS A 32 -50.36 -2.32 -22.53
C LYS A 32 -49.83 -2.22 -21.11
N GLU A 33 -50.39 -3.03 -20.23
CA GLU A 33 -49.80 -3.33 -18.94
C GLU A 33 -48.36 -3.83 -19.13
N ILE A 34 -47.39 -3.00 -18.72
CA ILE A 34 -46.03 -3.46 -18.49
C ILE A 34 -45.94 -3.74 -16.99
N VAL A 35 -45.97 -5.02 -16.65
CA VAL A 35 -45.61 -5.53 -15.32
C VAL A 35 -44.15 -5.15 -15.08
N ASN A 36 -43.90 -4.04 -14.39
CA ASN A 36 -42.61 -3.70 -13.84
C ASN A 36 -42.32 -4.63 -12.64
N ASN A 37 -41.65 -5.74 -12.91
CA ASN A 37 -40.90 -6.43 -11.89
C ASN A 37 -39.76 -5.49 -11.47
N LYS A 38 -39.98 -4.69 -10.46
CA LYS A 38 -38.88 -4.10 -9.68
C LYS A 38 -38.25 -5.23 -8.88
N ASP A 39 -37.25 -5.86 -9.42
CA ASP A 39 -36.21 -6.48 -8.61
C ASP A 39 -35.51 -5.36 -7.84
N ASP A 40 -36.02 -5.09 -6.65
CA ASP A 40 -35.29 -4.33 -5.63
C ASP A 40 -34.08 -5.18 -5.20
N LYS A 41 -33.03 -5.17 -6.01
CA LYS A 41 -31.70 -5.50 -5.53
C LYS A 41 -31.33 -4.41 -4.53
N LYS A 42 -31.62 -4.70 -3.26
CA LYS A 42 -31.09 -3.96 -2.12
C LYS A 42 -29.57 -3.88 -2.35
N LYS A 43 -29.07 -2.69 -2.69
CA LYS A 43 -27.66 -2.43 -2.74
C LYS A 43 -27.19 -2.61 -1.30
N GLU A 44 -26.55 -3.74 -0.99
CA GLU A 44 -25.93 -3.93 0.31
C GLU A 44 -24.88 -2.82 0.45
N GLU A 45 -25.03 -2.01 1.48
CA GLU A 45 -24.01 -1.05 1.86
C GLU A 45 -22.72 -1.86 2.16
N PRO A 46 -21.54 -1.38 1.73
CA PRO A 46 -20.29 -2.05 2.05
C PRO A 46 -20.25 -2.25 3.58
N LYS A 47 -20.10 -3.47 4.04
CA LYS A 47 -19.91 -3.74 5.46
C LYS A 47 -18.57 -3.12 5.85
N GLU A 48 -18.59 -2.30 6.89
CA GLU A 48 -17.37 -1.75 7.49
C GLU A 48 -16.47 -2.91 7.93
N VAL A 49 -15.22 -2.86 7.53
CA VAL A 49 -14.19 -3.84 7.91
C VAL A 49 -13.67 -3.46 9.30
N THR A 50 -13.77 -4.36 10.25
CA THR A 50 -13.42 -4.12 11.65
C THR A 50 -12.47 -5.19 12.19
N ILE A 51 -11.82 -4.90 13.30
CA ILE A 51 -11.10 -5.87 14.13
C ILE A 51 -11.66 -5.88 15.55
N GLU A 52 -11.48 -6.98 16.26
CA GLU A 52 -11.68 -7.02 17.69
C GLU A 52 -10.45 -6.47 18.42
N GLU A 53 -10.65 -5.84 19.60
CA GLU A 53 -9.56 -5.43 20.45
C GLU A 53 -8.76 -6.66 20.89
N GLN A 54 -7.44 -6.67 20.65
CA GLN A 54 -6.57 -7.81 20.93
C GLN A 54 -5.15 -7.38 21.29
N VAL A 55 -4.51 -8.16 22.15
CA VAL A 55 -3.09 -8.00 22.47
C VAL A 55 -2.26 -8.59 21.34
N LEU A 56 -1.46 -7.75 20.68
CA LEU A 56 -0.57 -8.14 19.59
C LEU A 56 0.78 -8.62 20.10
N MET A 57 1.28 -8.02 21.19
CA MET A 57 2.54 -8.34 21.82
C MET A 57 2.47 -8.05 23.30
N ASP A 58 3.03 -8.93 24.14
CA ASP A 58 3.26 -8.73 25.57
C ASP A 58 4.58 -9.42 25.95
N ALA A 59 5.70 -8.73 25.71
CA ALA A 59 7.04 -9.28 25.89
C ALA A 59 8.04 -8.19 26.31
N ASN A 60 9.10 -8.57 27.02
CA ASN A 60 10.20 -7.68 27.40
C ASN A 60 9.76 -6.37 28.11
N GLY A 61 8.66 -6.42 28.86
CA GLY A 61 8.10 -5.24 29.53
C GLY A 61 7.32 -4.28 28.62
N ILE A 62 7.10 -4.67 27.37
CA ILE A 62 6.31 -3.90 26.40
C ILE A 62 5.04 -4.66 26.08
N LYS A 63 3.91 -3.94 26.12
CA LYS A 63 2.62 -4.49 25.69
C LYS A 63 2.03 -3.60 24.62
N ILE A 64 1.62 -4.21 23.49
CA ILE A 64 0.96 -3.50 22.38
C ILE A 64 -0.39 -4.15 22.14
N THR A 65 -1.44 -3.33 22.13
CA THR A 65 -2.83 -3.77 21.94
C THR A 65 -3.43 -3.07 20.73
N ALA A 66 -3.97 -3.84 19.79
CA ALA A 66 -4.81 -3.30 18.72
C ALA A 66 -6.19 -2.93 19.26
N LYS A 67 -6.66 -1.72 18.93
CA LYS A 67 -7.92 -1.15 19.47
C LYS A 67 -9.02 -1.05 18.42
N GLY A 68 -8.69 -1.04 17.14
CA GLY A 68 -9.64 -0.89 16.05
C GLY A 68 -8.94 -0.57 14.74
N LEU A 69 -9.71 -0.59 13.67
CA LEU A 69 -9.29 -0.25 12.32
C LEU A 69 -10.19 0.89 11.82
N GLU A 70 -9.63 1.90 11.18
CA GLU A 70 -10.40 3.01 10.60
C GLU A 70 -9.72 3.57 9.36
N ASP A 71 -10.47 4.26 8.52
CA ASP A 71 -9.91 4.99 7.38
C ASP A 71 -9.20 6.25 7.87
N GLY A 72 -7.93 6.39 7.49
CA GLY A 72 -7.07 7.53 7.78
C GLY A 72 -6.84 8.42 6.55
N LEU A 73 -6.15 9.55 6.76
CA LEU A 73 -5.84 10.48 5.67
C LEU A 73 -4.83 9.91 4.67
N PHE A 74 -3.91 9.08 5.12
CA PHE A 74 -2.80 8.54 4.32
C PHE A 74 -2.95 7.05 4.02
N GLY A 75 -4.03 6.43 4.47
CA GLY A 75 -4.29 5.00 4.31
C GLY A 75 -5.25 4.46 5.35
N THR A 76 -5.18 3.17 5.61
CA THR A 76 -5.97 2.53 6.67
C THR A 76 -5.16 2.47 7.96
N ASP A 77 -5.74 2.96 9.04
CA ASP A 77 -5.13 3.12 10.36
C ASP A 77 -5.50 1.98 11.30
N LEU A 78 -4.55 1.15 11.67
CA LEU A 78 -4.65 0.23 12.81
C LEU A 78 -4.36 1.01 14.10
N LYS A 79 -5.36 1.22 14.93
CA LYS A 79 -5.22 1.93 16.21
C LYS A 79 -4.53 1.06 17.24
N LEU A 80 -3.51 1.62 17.89
CA LEU A 80 -2.68 0.91 18.85
C LEU A 80 -2.62 1.62 20.19
N LEU A 81 -2.54 0.85 21.27
CA LEU A 81 -2.09 1.28 22.59
C LEU A 81 -0.76 0.59 22.88
N ILE A 82 0.29 1.37 23.10
CA ILE A 82 1.61 0.89 23.52
C ILE A 82 1.79 1.20 25.00
N GLU A 83 2.18 0.20 25.78
CA GLU A 83 2.50 0.30 27.20
C GLU A 83 3.98 -0.08 27.39
N ASN A 84 4.81 0.89 27.74
CA ASN A 84 6.21 0.67 28.06
C ASN A 84 6.36 0.56 29.58
N ASN A 85 6.49 -0.66 30.10
CA ASN A 85 6.67 -0.94 31.52
C ASN A 85 8.15 -1.11 31.90
N THR A 86 9.07 -0.70 31.03
CA THR A 86 10.52 -0.74 31.27
C THR A 86 11.00 0.58 31.91
N ASP A 87 12.26 0.65 32.26
CA ASP A 87 12.96 1.84 32.75
C ASP A 87 13.70 2.61 31.64
N THR A 88 13.47 2.25 30.36
CA THR A 88 14.16 2.75 29.17
C THR A 88 13.16 3.47 28.26
N ASN A 89 13.56 4.61 27.68
CA ASN A 89 12.80 5.25 26.61
C ASN A 89 12.92 4.41 25.32
N LEU A 90 11.81 4.07 24.71
CA LEU A 90 11.76 3.20 23.55
C LEU A 90 11.02 3.84 22.38
N THR A 91 11.53 3.62 21.18
CA THR A 91 10.84 3.91 19.93
C THR A 91 10.33 2.61 19.32
N VAL A 92 9.09 2.60 18.88
CA VAL A 92 8.42 1.45 18.25
C VAL A 92 8.11 1.80 16.80
N GLN A 93 8.58 0.96 15.88
CA GLN A 93 8.30 1.03 14.43
C GLN A 93 7.68 -0.28 13.97
N ALA A 94 7.06 -0.29 12.79
CA ALA A 94 6.59 -1.49 12.12
C ALA A 94 7.36 -1.72 10.83
N ASN A 95 7.79 -2.96 10.60
CA ASN A 95 8.56 -3.38 9.45
C ASN A 95 7.94 -4.64 8.82
N ALA A 96 8.41 -5.03 7.63
CA ALA A 96 8.00 -6.26 6.94
C ALA A 96 6.47 -6.36 6.79
N SER A 97 5.82 -5.24 6.53
CA SER A 97 4.37 -5.12 6.55
C SER A 97 3.73 -5.60 5.25
N SER A 98 2.67 -6.39 5.37
CA SER A 98 1.87 -6.85 4.24
C SER A 98 0.38 -6.81 4.54
N VAL A 99 -0.43 -6.68 3.49
CA VAL A 99 -1.89 -6.76 3.53
C VAL A 99 -2.34 -7.77 2.48
N ASN A 100 -3.14 -8.76 2.90
CA ASN A 100 -3.63 -9.83 2.01
C ASN A 100 -2.49 -10.53 1.22
N GLY A 101 -1.29 -10.62 1.80
CA GLY A 101 -0.12 -11.22 1.17
C GLY A 101 0.68 -10.30 0.26
N PHE A 102 0.30 -9.04 0.08
CA PHE A 102 1.09 -8.03 -0.66
C PHE A 102 1.86 -7.12 0.30
N MET A 103 3.14 -6.90 0.03
CA MET A 103 3.94 -5.91 0.75
C MET A 103 3.30 -4.53 0.61
N VAL A 104 3.11 -3.85 1.73
CA VAL A 104 2.50 -2.51 1.79
C VAL A 104 3.32 -1.65 2.74
N ASP A 105 3.75 -0.48 2.26
CA ASP A 105 4.46 0.47 3.11
C ASP A 105 3.58 0.96 4.25
N THR A 106 4.19 1.06 5.41
CA THR A 106 3.52 1.53 6.62
C THR A 106 4.19 2.77 7.20
N LEU A 107 3.38 3.58 7.88
CA LEU A 107 3.84 4.75 8.60
C LEU A 107 3.59 4.54 10.10
N MET A 108 4.65 4.36 10.85
CA MET A 108 4.64 4.31 12.31
C MET A 108 6.05 4.54 12.85
N SER A 109 6.18 5.49 13.76
CA SER A 109 7.34 5.66 14.61
C SER A 109 6.88 6.38 15.87
N GLU A 110 6.82 5.67 16.99
CA GLU A 110 6.24 6.17 18.23
C GLU A 110 7.23 6.05 19.38
N ASP A 111 7.55 7.20 19.99
CA ASP A 111 8.41 7.28 21.17
C ASP A 111 7.57 7.12 22.44
N VAL A 112 7.90 6.14 23.27
CA VAL A 112 7.22 5.87 24.53
C VAL A 112 8.21 5.89 25.68
N ALA A 113 8.13 6.94 26.49
CA ALA A 113 9.04 7.09 27.63
C ALA A 113 8.88 5.95 28.66
N ALA A 114 9.93 5.71 29.44
CA ALA A 114 9.97 4.73 30.51
C ALA A 114 8.76 4.80 31.44
N GLY A 115 8.07 3.68 31.65
CA GLY A 115 6.87 3.58 32.49
C GLY A 115 5.64 4.34 31.99
N LYS A 116 5.57 4.67 30.68
CA LYS A 116 4.46 5.41 30.06
C LYS A 116 3.71 4.57 29.03
N LYS A 117 2.58 5.16 28.59
CA LYS A 117 1.72 4.60 27.54
C LYS A 117 1.49 5.63 26.45
N SER A 118 1.32 5.18 25.23
CA SER A 118 0.94 6.02 24.10
C SER A 118 -0.18 5.37 23.29
N ASN A 119 -1.11 6.21 22.81
CA ASN A 119 -2.05 5.83 21.76
C ASN A 119 -1.47 6.33 20.43
N THR A 120 -1.34 5.44 19.47
CA THR A 120 -0.77 5.74 18.17
C THR A 120 -1.50 4.98 17.06
N THR A 121 -1.02 5.09 15.83
CA THR A 121 -1.54 4.37 14.65
C THR A 121 -0.41 3.73 13.88
N LEU A 122 -0.68 2.54 13.36
CA LEU A 122 0.06 1.95 12.26
C LEU A 122 -0.75 2.16 10.98
N THR A 123 -0.31 3.05 10.10
CA THR A 123 -1.01 3.39 8.86
C THR A 123 -0.46 2.57 7.71
N PHE A 124 -1.32 1.75 7.09
CA PHE A 124 -1.02 1.07 5.82
C PHE A 124 -1.30 2.04 4.67
N SER A 125 -0.30 2.34 3.85
CA SER A 125 -0.33 3.44 2.90
C SER A 125 -1.38 3.24 1.79
N THR A 126 -2.10 4.32 1.44
CA THR A 126 -3.07 4.31 0.32
C THR A 126 -2.41 3.85 -0.98
N THR A 127 -1.17 4.27 -1.25
CA THR A 127 -0.44 3.89 -2.46
C THR A 127 -0.22 2.39 -2.49
N GLY A 128 0.36 1.79 -1.45
CA GLY A 128 0.60 0.35 -1.40
C GLY A 128 -0.68 -0.48 -1.47
N LEU A 129 -1.78 -0.03 -0.82
CA LEU A 129 -3.08 -0.69 -0.93
C LEU A 129 -3.63 -0.62 -2.37
N LYS A 130 -3.51 0.52 -3.04
CA LYS A 130 -3.93 0.71 -4.44
C LYS A 130 -3.10 -0.14 -5.40
N ASP A 131 -1.79 -0.17 -5.23
CA ASP A 131 -0.87 -0.94 -6.06
C ASP A 131 -1.14 -2.44 -5.96
N GLY A 132 -1.40 -2.96 -4.77
CA GLY A 132 -1.84 -4.34 -4.55
C GLY A 132 -3.29 -4.64 -4.99
N ASN A 133 -4.00 -3.66 -5.56
CA ASN A 133 -5.44 -3.74 -5.87
C ASN A 133 -6.27 -4.19 -4.66
N ILE A 134 -5.89 -3.71 -3.47
CA ILE A 134 -6.49 -4.10 -2.20
C ILE A 134 -7.64 -3.14 -1.90
N THR A 135 -8.86 -3.60 -2.10
CA THR A 135 -10.10 -2.85 -1.80
C THR A 135 -10.75 -3.29 -0.50
N THR A 136 -10.33 -4.42 0.04
CA THR A 136 -10.82 -5.00 1.29
C THR A 136 -9.62 -5.55 2.03
N ILE A 137 -9.40 -5.13 3.26
CA ILE A 137 -8.35 -5.65 4.12
C ILE A 137 -8.90 -6.86 4.86
N ALA A 138 -8.46 -8.06 4.48
CA ALA A 138 -8.80 -9.31 5.15
C ALA A 138 -7.82 -9.64 6.27
N ASN A 139 -6.54 -9.44 6.02
CA ASN A 139 -5.49 -9.62 7.02
C ASN A 139 -4.37 -8.60 6.82
N MET A 140 -3.65 -8.36 7.91
CA MET A 140 -2.45 -7.54 7.97
C MET A 140 -1.37 -8.33 8.68
N GLU A 141 -0.15 -8.32 8.16
CA GLU A 141 0.99 -8.93 8.82
C GLU A 141 2.13 -7.92 8.91
N PHE A 142 2.86 -7.91 10.02
CA PHE A 142 3.98 -7.00 10.27
C PHE A 142 4.79 -7.48 11.48
N ILE A 143 5.99 -6.93 11.66
CA ILE A 143 6.79 -7.07 12.88
C ILE A 143 6.95 -5.71 13.54
N PHE A 144 7.00 -5.66 14.89
CA PHE A 144 7.42 -4.47 15.60
C PHE A 144 8.94 -4.51 15.79
N HIS A 145 9.59 -3.46 15.33
CA HIS A 145 11.00 -3.17 15.59
C HIS A 145 11.09 -2.13 16.70
N ILE A 146 11.76 -2.48 17.80
CA ILE A 146 11.82 -1.66 19.00
C ILE A 146 13.28 -1.40 19.36
N PHE A 147 13.62 -0.14 19.56
CA PHE A 147 14.96 0.28 19.90
C PHE A 147 14.97 1.37 20.99
N ASN A 148 16.11 1.53 21.63
CA ASN A 148 16.32 2.59 22.60
C ASN A 148 16.33 3.95 21.92
N THR A 149 15.42 4.86 22.28
CA THR A 149 15.27 6.19 21.66
C THR A 149 16.54 7.05 21.80
N ASP A 150 17.28 6.90 22.92
CA ASP A 150 18.42 7.76 23.24
C ASP A 150 19.73 7.27 22.58
N THR A 151 19.90 5.94 22.45
CA THR A 151 21.15 5.32 21.96
C THR A 151 21.04 4.68 20.58
N TRP A 152 19.82 4.45 20.07
CA TRP A 152 19.49 3.75 18.83
C TRP A 152 19.87 2.24 18.85
N ASP A 153 20.24 1.71 20.01
CA ASP A 153 20.51 0.28 20.15
C ASP A 153 19.24 -0.52 20.02
N ALA A 154 19.27 -1.61 19.24
CA ALA A 154 18.15 -2.53 19.12
C ALA A 154 17.76 -3.08 20.51
N TYR A 155 16.48 -3.05 20.82
CA TYR A 155 15.93 -3.55 22.08
C TYR A 155 15.22 -4.90 21.89
N TYR A 156 14.31 -4.97 20.90
CA TYR A 156 13.53 -6.16 20.63
C TYR A 156 12.83 -6.09 19.28
N ASP A 157 12.86 -7.18 18.53
CA ASP A 157 12.03 -7.39 17.35
C ASP A 157 10.97 -8.45 17.68
N SER A 158 9.70 -8.18 17.34
CA SER A 158 8.64 -9.17 17.52
C SER A 158 8.74 -10.29 16.49
N GLU A 159 8.12 -11.43 16.80
CA GLU A 159 7.73 -12.38 15.77
C GLU A 159 6.73 -11.71 14.81
N MET A 160 6.51 -12.33 13.62
CA MET A 160 5.47 -11.89 12.68
C MET A 160 4.11 -11.89 13.37
N ILE A 161 3.44 -10.79 13.36
CA ILE A 161 2.11 -10.59 13.93
C ILE A 161 1.09 -10.67 12.80
N LEU A 162 0.06 -11.50 12.96
CA LEU A 162 -1.09 -11.58 12.06
C LEU A 162 -2.31 -10.94 12.74
N VAL A 163 -2.96 -10.00 12.05
CA VAL A 163 -4.23 -9.41 12.45
C VAL A 163 -5.27 -9.72 11.37
N GLU A 164 -6.25 -10.53 11.71
CA GLU A 164 -7.39 -10.82 10.84
C GLU A 164 -8.53 -9.84 11.12
N THR A 165 -9.23 -9.46 10.06
CA THR A 165 -10.39 -8.55 10.14
C THR A 165 -11.70 -9.33 10.06
N SER A 166 -12.82 -8.61 10.21
CA SER A 166 -14.18 -9.16 9.99
C SER A 166 -14.42 -9.65 8.54
N ALA A 167 -13.52 -9.31 7.61
CA ALA A 167 -13.60 -9.73 6.21
C ALA A 167 -12.71 -10.93 5.87
N ALA A 168 -11.98 -11.51 6.83
CA ALA A 168 -10.98 -12.54 6.56
C ALA A 168 -11.59 -13.87 6.08
N GLU A 169 -12.76 -14.24 6.62
CA GLU A 169 -13.37 -15.54 6.32
C GLU A 169 -13.72 -15.66 4.83
N GLY A 170 -13.08 -16.61 4.15
CA GLY A 170 -13.32 -16.91 2.74
C GLY A 170 -12.83 -15.86 1.75
N TYR A 171 -12.09 -14.83 2.21
CA TYR A 171 -11.53 -13.82 1.34
C TYR A 171 -10.33 -14.36 0.54
N VAL A 172 -10.30 -14.05 -0.74
CA VAL A 172 -9.16 -14.35 -1.63
C VAL A 172 -8.80 -13.08 -2.39
N GLN A 173 -7.57 -12.61 -2.18
CA GLN A 173 -7.03 -11.48 -2.93
C GLN A 173 -6.80 -11.91 -4.39
N SER A 174 -7.48 -11.26 -5.32
CA SER A 174 -7.24 -11.43 -6.75
C SER A 174 -6.26 -10.38 -7.26
N PHE A 175 -5.35 -10.80 -8.10
CA PHE A 175 -4.39 -9.93 -8.74
C PHE A 175 -4.14 -10.42 -10.18
N ASP A 176 -3.98 -9.48 -11.13
CA ASP A 176 -3.57 -9.80 -12.49
C ASP A 176 -2.03 -9.90 -12.53
N ASP A 177 -1.51 -11.10 -12.72
CA ASP A 177 -0.08 -11.40 -12.81
C ASP A 177 0.41 -11.58 -14.25
N SER A 178 -0.36 -11.15 -15.24
CA SER A 178 0.07 -11.13 -16.64
C SER A 178 1.18 -10.09 -16.88
N GLY A 179 2.00 -10.27 -17.89
CA GLY A 179 3.10 -9.35 -18.25
C GLY A 179 4.28 -10.07 -18.90
N THR A 180 5.40 -9.37 -19.03
CA THR A 180 6.65 -9.93 -19.52
C THR A 180 7.44 -10.52 -18.36
N GLU A 181 7.71 -11.82 -18.40
CA GLU A 181 8.45 -12.50 -17.34
C GLU A 181 9.96 -12.23 -17.47
N PHE A 182 10.54 -11.59 -16.44
CA PHE A 182 11.98 -11.37 -16.32
C PHE A 182 12.71 -12.54 -15.67
N TYR A 183 12.07 -13.16 -14.68
CA TYR A 183 12.65 -14.27 -13.93
C TYR A 183 11.57 -15.17 -13.38
N ASN A 184 11.81 -16.49 -13.41
CA ASN A 184 10.92 -17.47 -12.81
C ASN A 184 11.72 -18.74 -12.49
N ALA A 185 12.37 -18.75 -11.35
CA ALA A 185 13.12 -19.90 -10.85
C ALA A 185 13.24 -19.86 -9.32
N ASP A 186 13.52 -21.01 -8.72
CA ASP A 186 13.84 -21.17 -7.30
C ASP A 186 12.79 -20.55 -6.34
N GLY A 187 11.51 -20.53 -6.75
CA GLY A 187 10.42 -19.96 -5.96
C GLY A 187 10.31 -18.43 -6.04
N ILE A 188 11.08 -17.77 -6.91
CA ILE A 188 11.02 -16.34 -7.13
C ILE A 188 10.53 -16.07 -8.56
N ARG A 189 9.56 -15.14 -8.70
CA ARG A 189 9.03 -14.73 -9.99
C ARG A 189 9.01 -13.20 -10.10
N ILE A 190 9.50 -12.66 -11.23
CA ILE A 190 9.54 -11.22 -11.51
C ILE A 190 8.89 -10.97 -12.87
N ILE A 191 7.90 -10.07 -12.90
CA ILE A 191 7.12 -9.75 -14.10
C ILE A 191 7.09 -8.23 -14.30
N GLY A 192 7.44 -7.78 -15.49
CA GLY A 192 7.20 -6.41 -15.94
C GLY A 192 5.78 -6.24 -16.41
N LYS A 193 5.06 -5.27 -15.85
CA LYS A 193 3.64 -5.02 -16.11
C LYS A 193 3.38 -3.94 -17.15
N GLY A 194 4.37 -3.10 -17.44
CA GLY A 194 4.28 -1.94 -18.30
C GLY A 194 4.75 -0.66 -17.63
N LEU A 195 4.64 0.45 -18.33
CA LEU A 195 5.06 1.75 -17.80
C LEU A 195 3.99 2.30 -16.83
N SER A 196 4.43 3.05 -15.83
CA SER A 196 3.52 3.77 -14.95
C SER A 196 2.77 4.84 -15.75
N SER A 197 1.45 4.97 -15.50
CA SER A 197 0.61 5.99 -16.15
C SER A 197 0.71 7.37 -15.50
N GLU A 198 1.34 7.46 -14.34
CA GLU A 198 1.49 8.70 -13.57
C GLU A 198 2.97 8.99 -13.41
N ASP A 199 3.38 10.23 -13.69
CA ASP A 199 4.72 10.69 -13.39
C ASP A 199 4.87 10.77 -11.87
N SER A 200 5.79 9.99 -11.31
CA SER A 200 6.20 10.19 -9.93
C SER A 200 7.01 11.49 -9.86
N PHE A 201 7.20 12.01 -8.64
CA PHE A 201 8.08 13.17 -8.42
C PHE A 201 9.49 12.98 -8.99
N PHE A 202 9.96 11.73 -9.08
CA PHE A 202 11.29 11.37 -9.56
C PHE A 202 11.32 11.01 -11.05
N GLY A 203 10.20 10.70 -11.66
CA GLY A 203 10.07 10.31 -13.06
C GLY A 203 9.14 9.12 -13.29
N PRO A 204 8.93 8.73 -14.56
CA PRO A 204 8.17 7.52 -14.92
C PRO A 204 8.90 6.26 -14.48
N GLY A 205 8.24 5.10 -14.56
CA GLY A 205 8.85 3.84 -14.16
C GLY A 205 8.26 2.64 -14.88
N LEU A 206 9.03 1.55 -14.89
CA LEU A 206 8.56 0.22 -15.27
C LEU A 206 7.93 -0.42 -14.03
N ILE A 207 6.64 -0.71 -14.08
CA ILE A 207 5.93 -1.42 -13.01
C ILE A 207 6.39 -2.87 -12.99
N VAL A 208 6.78 -3.37 -11.81
CA VAL A 208 7.31 -4.71 -11.59
C VAL A 208 6.50 -5.41 -10.50
N TYR A 209 5.99 -6.60 -10.82
CA TYR A 209 5.42 -7.53 -9.86
C TYR A 209 6.48 -8.55 -9.44
N ILE A 210 6.59 -8.79 -8.15
CA ILE A 210 7.52 -9.74 -7.55
C ILE A 210 6.74 -10.71 -6.69
N GLU A 211 6.98 -12.01 -6.86
CA GLU A 211 6.44 -13.08 -6.03
C GLU A 211 7.61 -13.83 -5.39
N ASN A 212 7.55 -14.00 -4.08
CA ASN A 212 8.53 -14.72 -3.30
C ASN A 212 7.83 -15.92 -2.63
N ASP A 213 7.85 -17.07 -3.27
CA ASP A 213 7.32 -18.33 -2.73
C ASP A 213 8.39 -19.14 -1.96
N THR A 214 9.51 -18.50 -1.60
CA THR A 214 10.56 -19.15 -0.79
C THR A 214 10.27 -19.00 0.71
N ASP A 215 11.09 -19.65 1.54
CA ASP A 215 11.10 -19.52 2.99
C ASP A 215 12.08 -18.45 3.52
N GLN A 216 12.66 -17.63 2.62
CA GLN A 216 13.61 -16.58 2.93
C GLN A 216 13.06 -15.19 2.59
N ASN A 217 13.41 -14.20 3.39
CA ASN A 217 13.17 -12.80 3.04
C ASN A 217 14.18 -12.39 1.97
N ILE A 218 13.72 -11.78 0.89
CA ILE A 218 14.58 -11.36 -0.22
C ILE A 218 14.49 -9.86 -0.45
N THR A 219 15.57 -9.29 -0.97
CA THR A 219 15.58 -7.96 -1.58
C THR A 219 15.86 -8.11 -3.08
N VAL A 220 15.07 -7.43 -3.90
CA VAL A 220 15.22 -7.36 -5.36
C VAL A 220 15.61 -5.95 -5.74
N GLN A 221 16.73 -5.79 -6.45
CA GLN A 221 17.23 -4.50 -6.93
C GLN A 221 17.35 -4.50 -8.43
N ALA A 222 16.89 -3.43 -9.10
CA ALA A 222 17.16 -3.23 -10.53
C ALA A 222 18.63 -2.88 -10.76
N ARG A 223 19.19 -3.42 -11.85
CA ARG A 223 20.58 -3.21 -12.29
C ARG A 223 20.62 -2.95 -13.78
N ASP A 224 21.70 -2.30 -14.21
CA ASP A 224 22.04 -2.12 -15.62
C ASP A 224 20.84 -1.68 -16.48
N THR A 225 20.09 -0.68 -15.98
CA THR A 225 18.87 -0.21 -16.65
C THR A 225 19.21 0.72 -17.81
N SER A 226 18.61 0.44 -18.98
CA SER A 226 18.65 1.34 -20.13
C SER A 226 17.26 1.64 -20.65
N VAL A 227 17.07 2.84 -21.22
CA VAL A 227 15.85 3.27 -21.89
C VAL A 227 16.21 3.70 -23.30
N ASN A 228 15.53 3.13 -24.30
CA ASN A 228 15.80 3.36 -25.73
C ASN A 228 17.28 3.14 -26.09
N GLY A 229 17.96 2.21 -25.40
CA GLY A 229 19.36 1.88 -25.58
C GLY A 229 20.37 2.83 -24.89
N PHE A 230 19.89 3.82 -24.15
CA PHE A 230 20.76 4.69 -23.32
C PHE A 230 20.77 4.20 -21.88
N MET A 231 21.95 4.00 -21.32
CA MET A 231 22.09 3.74 -19.87
C MET A 231 21.60 4.96 -19.11
N ILE A 232 20.70 4.75 -18.16
CA ILE A 232 20.11 5.83 -17.36
C ILE A 232 20.22 5.53 -15.87
N ASP A 233 20.15 6.58 -15.06
CA ASP A 233 19.98 6.42 -13.63
C ASP A 233 18.55 5.98 -13.33
N ALA A 234 18.43 4.83 -12.69
CA ALA A 234 17.17 4.25 -12.27
C ALA A 234 17.28 3.71 -10.84
N ASN A 235 16.16 3.66 -10.14
CA ASN A 235 16.12 3.13 -8.79
C ASN A 235 14.96 2.17 -8.59
N MET A 236 15.27 0.99 -8.06
CA MET A 236 14.35 0.06 -7.43
C MET A 236 15.12 -0.80 -6.44
N SER A 237 14.64 -0.85 -5.21
CA SER A 237 15.05 -1.82 -4.19
C SER A 237 13.82 -2.20 -3.41
N GLN A 238 13.37 -3.44 -3.54
CA GLN A 238 12.13 -3.93 -2.95
C GLN A 238 12.39 -5.15 -2.09
N ASP A 239 12.03 -5.03 -0.82
CA ASP A 239 12.03 -6.15 0.12
C ASP A 239 10.73 -6.93 -0.03
N VAL A 240 10.84 -8.26 -0.14
CA VAL A 240 9.69 -9.16 -0.22
C VAL A 240 9.87 -10.29 0.78
N VAL A 241 9.08 -10.27 1.83
CA VAL A 241 9.11 -11.28 2.88
C VAL A 241 8.70 -12.65 2.34
N ALA A 242 9.17 -13.71 2.97
CA ALA A 242 8.85 -15.10 2.62
C ALA A 242 7.34 -15.33 2.43
N GLY A 243 6.95 -15.92 1.31
CA GLY A 243 5.56 -16.19 0.94
C GLY A 243 4.74 -14.96 0.58
N LYS A 244 5.36 -13.81 0.31
CA LYS A 244 4.68 -12.55 -0.02
C LYS A 244 4.93 -12.11 -1.46
N LYS A 245 4.15 -11.10 -1.86
CA LYS A 245 4.17 -10.48 -3.19
C LYS A 245 4.40 -8.99 -3.04
N ALA A 246 4.98 -8.36 -4.06
CA ALA A 246 5.10 -6.91 -4.11
C ALA A 246 4.74 -6.39 -5.49
N LEU A 247 4.18 -5.18 -5.55
CA LEU A 247 4.11 -4.37 -6.75
C LEU A 247 4.92 -3.10 -6.49
N THR A 248 5.87 -2.81 -7.36
CA THR A 248 6.81 -1.70 -7.24
C THR A 248 7.13 -1.13 -8.61
N ALA A 249 8.05 -0.19 -8.71
CA ALA A 249 8.50 0.33 -10.00
C ALA A 249 10.01 0.53 -10.04
N VAL A 250 10.61 0.20 -11.19
CA VAL A 250 11.94 0.69 -11.54
C VAL A 250 11.76 2.13 -12.01
N THR A 251 12.00 3.09 -11.13
CA THR A 251 11.82 4.52 -11.41
C THR A 251 13.01 5.05 -12.21
N PHE A 252 12.75 5.67 -13.35
CA PHE A 252 13.74 6.33 -14.20
C PHE A 252 13.83 7.79 -13.80
N PHE A 253 15.00 8.27 -13.41
CA PHE A 253 15.11 9.66 -12.99
C PHE A 253 14.92 10.60 -14.18
N SER A 254 13.99 11.56 -14.04
CA SER A 254 13.65 12.52 -15.10
C SER A 254 14.88 13.27 -15.61
N THR A 255 15.82 13.61 -14.71
CA THR A 255 17.08 14.26 -15.09
C THR A 255 17.92 13.42 -16.06
N SER A 256 17.96 12.09 -15.83
CA SER A 256 18.72 11.17 -16.70
C SER A 256 18.04 10.99 -18.05
N LEU A 257 16.69 11.00 -18.09
CA LEU A 257 15.94 10.98 -19.34
C LEU A 257 16.15 12.27 -20.14
N GLU A 258 16.10 13.44 -19.49
CA GLU A 258 16.34 14.75 -20.11
C GLU A 258 17.76 14.88 -20.68
N GLU A 259 18.79 14.41 -19.94
CA GLU A 259 20.19 14.44 -20.39
C GLU A 259 20.44 13.61 -21.66
N ASN A 260 19.62 12.57 -21.88
CA ASN A 260 19.67 11.70 -23.07
C ASN A 260 18.62 12.06 -24.11
N GLU A 261 17.90 13.19 -23.97
CA GLU A 261 16.87 13.70 -24.91
C GLU A 261 15.74 12.66 -25.12
N ILE A 262 15.41 11.86 -24.09
CA ILE A 262 14.34 10.84 -24.13
C ILE A 262 13.01 11.47 -23.72
N GLU A 263 12.15 11.75 -24.69
CA GLU A 263 10.80 12.28 -24.48
C GLU A 263 9.76 11.15 -24.38
N ASN A 264 9.98 10.03 -25.08
CA ASN A 264 9.08 8.87 -25.07
C ASN A 264 9.88 7.61 -24.79
N ILE A 265 9.35 6.75 -23.93
CA ILE A 265 9.95 5.46 -23.62
C ILE A 265 9.41 4.43 -24.60
N GLU A 266 10.25 3.98 -25.51
CA GLU A 266 9.92 2.97 -26.53
C GLU A 266 10.36 1.57 -26.11
N SER A 267 11.49 1.49 -25.37
CA SER A 267 11.98 0.22 -24.82
C SER A 267 12.70 0.43 -23.50
N VAL A 268 12.65 -0.59 -22.65
CA VAL A 268 13.40 -0.67 -21.39
C VAL A 268 14.12 -2.00 -21.33
N GLU A 269 15.41 -1.96 -21.04
CA GLU A 269 16.21 -3.13 -20.72
C GLU A 269 16.68 -3.01 -19.27
N THR A 270 16.54 -4.08 -18.49
CA THR A 270 16.99 -4.12 -17.09
C THR A 270 17.26 -5.55 -16.65
N SER A 271 18.12 -5.72 -15.67
CA SER A 271 18.36 -6.97 -14.93
C SER A 271 18.08 -6.75 -13.45
N PHE A 272 18.00 -7.84 -12.69
CA PHE A 272 17.75 -7.78 -11.26
C PHE A 272 18.80 -8.53 -10.48
N HIS A 273 19.26 -7.89 -9.40
CA HIS A 273 20.08 -8.51 -8.36
C HIS A 273 19.17 -8.93 -7.21
N ILE A 274 19.19 -10.22 -6.86
CA ILE A 274 18.34 -10.79 -5.82
C ILE A 274 19.25 -11.36 -4.74
N PHE A 275 19.04 -10.93 -3.50
CA PHE A 275 19.81 -11.38 -2.35
C PHE A 275 18.95 -11.60 -1.12
N ASN A 276 19.46 -12.40 -0.18
CA ASN A 276 18.80 -12.61 1.11
C ASN A 276 18.85 -11.32 1.93
N MET A 277 17.70 -10.83 2.36
CA MET A 277 17.55 -9.58 3.10
C MET A 277 18.27 -9.59 4.46
N ASP A 278 18.32 -10.76 5.12
CA ASP A 278 18.83 -10.89 6.49
C ASP A 278 20.35 -11.12 6.52
N THR A 279 20.89 -11.87 5.55
CA THR A 279 22.32 -12.27 5.52
C THR A 279 23.12 -11.52 4.47
N TRP A 280 22.47 -10.84 3.53
CA TRP A 280 23.04 -10.15 2.35
C TRP A 280 23.74 -11.12 1.36
N ASP A 281 23.51 -12.42 1.50
CA ASP A 281 24.05 -13.40 0.56
C ASP A 281 23.35 -13.28 -0.79
N ASN A 282 24.15 -13.24 -1.87
CA ASN A 282 23.59 -13.25 -3.22
C ASN A 282 22.85 -14.55 -3.50
N ILE A 283 21.60 -14.43 -3.96
CA ILE A 283 20.77 -15.55 -4.44
C ILE A 283 21.01 -15.72 -5.93
N THR A 284 20.80 -14.66 -6.71
CA THR A 284 21.05 -14.67 -8.16
C THR A 284 21.12 -13.26 -8.75
N ASP A 285 21.80 -13.15 -9.89
CA ASP A 285 21.70 -12.02 -10.80
C ASP A 285 20.98 -12.51 -12.06
N THR A 286 19.92 -11.83 -12.49
CA THR A 286 19.17 -12.24 -13.68
C THR A 286 19.86 -11.80 -14.95
N GLU A 287 19.55 -12.45 -16.07
CA GLU A 287 19.86 -11.92 -17.40
C GLU A 287 19.08 -10.61 -17.61
N ALA A 288 19.64 -9.70 -18.39
CA ALA A 288 18.92 -8.49 -18.80
C ALA A 288 17.85 -8.85 -19.85
N ILE A 289 16.66 -8.29 -19.70
CA ILE A 289 15.53 -8.50 -20.62
C ILE A 289 15.03 -7.16 -21.12
N VAL A 290 14.74 -7.11 -22.43
CA VAL A 290 14.16 -5.95 -23.10
C VAL A 290 12.65 -6.07 -23.15
N ILE A 291 11.94 -5.01 -22.77
CA ILE A 291 10.52 -4.83 -23.05
C ILE A 291 10.36 -3.69 -24.05
N ASP A 292 9.72 -3.98 -25.16
CA ASP A 292 9.36 -2.99 -26.17
C ASP A 292 7.94 -2.48 -25.90
N PHE A 293 7.77 -1.17 -25.94
CA PHE A 293 6.50 -0.44 -25.78
C PHE A 293 6.08 0.26 -27.07
N ALA A 294 6.94 0.24 -28.13
CA ALA A 294 6.60 0.77 -29.44
C ALA A 294 5.50 -0.10 -30.08
N GLU A 295 4.39 0.51 -30.49
CA GLU A 295 3.33 -0.11 -31.29
C GLU A 295 3.73 -0.27 -32.78
#